data_adeba6bdbdd0818a01ad6b2184983d00
#
_entry.id   adeba6bdbdd0818a01ad6b2184983d00
#
_cell.length_a   1.000
_cell.length_b   1.000
_cell.length_c   1.000
_cell.angle_alpha   90.00
_cell.angle_beta   90.00
_cell.angle_gamma   90.00
#
_symmetry.space_group_name_H-M   'P 1'
#
loop_
_entity.id
_entity.type
_entity.pdbx_description
1 polymer ?
#
loop_
_entity_poly.entity_id
_entity_poly.type
_entity_poly.pdbx_seq_one_letter_code
_entity_poly.pdbx_strand_id
1 'polypeptide(L)'
;MIDINEIHTFGTSHTQGGGFEWNDTNNPKKLELLDKFYSHLDIPKKQEFFSWPGQLHQKTGVEVINHGQSGFGDEKIYRSFYKLLEDKNFYNSINKKLFIFEFAEMGRKEYFCNSINDYIILNYWGKNEQGHFHDYEKYDENNLDFAFTNDFYNHNVILNSNELKNKYFNFFKKSWSPHIYQQKISMDAIGFISFLETLSINYLIVNSPFFRLYDMNTYISWGITEKEVEFRNGKGDMLGMVTKEKLTISDETNGEYQDGHAGYEGNNIISDYVIKKINKTYNLIK
;
A
#
# COMPACT_ATOMS: atom_id res chain seq x y z
N MET A 1 14.95 13.50 22.10
CA MET A 1 13.55 13.42 21.68
C MET A 1 13.49 14.03 20.29
N ILE A 2 13.08 13.30 19.30
CA ILE A 2 12.98 13.82 17.93
C ILE A 2 11.68 14.61 17.86
N ASP A 3 11.72 15.84 17.38
CA ASP A 3 10.54 16.70 17.23
C ASP A 3 9.93 16.47 15.85
N ILE A 4 9.01 15.48 15.76
CA ILE A 4 8.28 15.19 14.52
C ILE A 4 6.99 15.99 14.53
N ASN A 5 6.82 16.82 13.53
CA ASN A 5 5.65 17.68 13.36
C ASN A 5 4.74 17.26 12.21
N GLU A 6 5.20 16.32 11.37
CA GLU A 6 4.48 15.90 10.18
C GLU A 6 4.78 14.43 9.86
N ILE A 7 3.78 13.67 9.47
CA ILE A 7 3.88 12.27 9.06
C ILE A 7 3.45 12.15 7.60
N HIS A 8 4.28 11.50 6.78
CA HIS A 8 3.96 11.16 5.40
C HIS A 8 3.76 9.67 5.27
N THR A 9 2.63 9.23 4.73
CA THR A 9 2.35 7.82 4.48
C THR A 9 2.35 7.53 2.99
N PHE A 10 3.01 6.46 2.58
CA PHE A 10 3.09 5.98 1.21
C PHE A 10 2.62 4.54 1.16
N GLY A 11 1.88 4.18 0.14
CA GLY A 11 1.40 2.81 0.02
C GLY A 11 0.36 2.64 -1.07
N THR A 12 -0.35 1.53 -0.96
CA THR A 12 -1.34 1.07 -1.91
C THR A 12 -2.75 1.53 -1.55
N SER A 13 -3.77 0.79 -2.04
CA SER A 13 -5.18 1.04 -1.70
C SER A 13 -5.46 0.99 -0.20
N HIS A 14 -4.73 0.17 0.55
CA HIS A 14 -4.91 0.08 2.00
C HIS A 14 -4.47 1.37 2.71
N THR A 15 -3.37 1.99 2.28
CA THR A 15 -2.95 3.30 2.79
C THR A 15 -3.85 4.41 2.27
N GLN A 16 -4.32 4.33 1.03
CA GLN A 16 -5.26 5.30 0.47
C GLN A 16 -6.62 5.30 1.20
N GLY A 17 -7.03 4.17 1.75
CA GLY A 17 -8.38 3.94 2.28
C GLY A 17 -9.32 3.39 1.20
N GLY A 18 -8.85 2.39 0.46
CA GLY A 18 -9.64 1.68 -0.54
C GLY A 18 -10.93 1.13 0.06
N GLY A 19 -11.98 1.09 -0.74
CA GLY A 19 -13.31 0.71 -0.32
C GLY A 19 -14.18 1.86 0.19
N PHE A 20 -13.59 2.96 0.66
CA PHE A 20 -14.29 4.13 1.20
C PHE A 20 -14.41 5.31 0.20
N GLU A 21 -14.52 5.02 -1.11
CA GLU A 21 -14.65 6.06 -2.13
C GLU A 21 -16.09 6.59 -2.21
N TRP A 22 -16.46 7.51 -1.31
CA TRP A 22 -17.78 8.19 -1.36
C TRP A 22 -17.99 9.05 -2.60
N ASN A 23 -16.94 9.35 -3.35
CA ASN A 23 -17.02 10.13 -4.58
C ASN A 23 -17.18 9.27 -5.84
N ASP A 24 -17.31 7.95 -5.69
CA ASP A 24 -17.48 7.03 -6.81
C ASP A 24 -18.92 7.06 -7.35
N THR A 25 -19.22 8.11 -8.13
CA THR A 25 -20.54 8.28 -8.76
C THR A 25 -20.88 7.18 -9.77
N ASN A 26 -19.93 6.36 -10.18
CA ASN A 26 -20.15 5.23 -11.07
C ASN A 26 -20.74 4.02 -10.36
N ASN A 27 -20.73 4.02 -9.03
CA ASN A 27 -21.25 2.92 -8.22
C ASN A 27 -22.22 3.42 -7.13
N PRO A 28 -23.44 3.82 -7.50
CA PRO A 28 -24.42 4.37 -6.55
C PRO A 28 -24.82 3.38 -5.45
N LYS A 29 -24.81 2.08 -5.73
CA LYS A 29 -25.09 1.04 -4.73
C LYS A 29 -24.01 1.00 -3.64
N LYS A 30 -22.74 1.22 -4.01
CA LYS A 30 -21.64 1.34 -3.06
C LYS A 30 -21.85 2.52 -2.13
N LEU A 31 -22.22 3.70 -2.68
CA LEU A 31 -22.48 4.90 -1.89
C LEU A 31 -23.62 4.67 -0.89
N GLU A 32 -24.71 4.05 -1.34
CA GLU A 32 -25.84 3.71 -0.47
C GLU A 32 -25.42 2.79 0.69
N LEU A 33 -24.59 1.78 0.41
CA LEU A 33 -24.10 0.86 1.43
C LEU A 33 -23.13 1.53 2.40
N LEU A 34 -22.22 2.36 1.92
CA LEU A 34 -21.33 3.14 2.78
C LEU A 34 -22.13 4.07 3.70
N ASP A 35 -23.16 4.74 3.18
CA ASP A 35 -24.04 5.57 3.98
C ASP A 35 -24.84 4.75 4.99
N LYS A 36 -25.34 3.60 4.62
CA LYS A 36 -26.07 2.70 5.51
C LYS A 36 -25.24 2.29 6.74
N PHE A 37 -24.00 1.88 6.52
CA PHE A 37 -23.16 1.28 7.57
C PHE A 37 -22.31 2.30 8.34
N TYR A 38 -21.87 3.38 7.71
CA TYR A 38 -20.87 4.29 8.30
C TYR A 38 -21.33 5.73 8.51
N SER A 39 -22.53 6.14 8.03
CA SER A 39 -23.01 7.51 8.21
C SER A 39 -23.29 7.92 9.66
N HIS A 40 -23.43 6.95 10.55
CA HIS A 40 -23.61 7.19 11.99
C HIS A 40 -22.31 7.60 12.69
N LEU A 41 -21.15 7.42 12.05
CA LEU A 41 -19.88 7.87 12.58
C LEU A 41 -19.78 9.39 12.46
N ASP A 42 -19.45 10.07 13.55
CA ASP A 42 -19.29 11.52 13.59
C ASP A 42 -17.92 11.95 13.03
N ILE A 43 -17.68 11.56 11.78
CA ILE A 43 -16.48 11.89 11.00
C ILE A 43 -16.88 12.32 9.60
N PRO A 44 -16.10 13.21 8.97
CA PRO A 44 -16.32 13.56 7.57
C PRO A 44 -16.30 12.31 6.68
N LYS A 45 -17.29 12.18 5.80
CA LYS A 45 -17.37 11.08 4.83
C LYS A 45 -16.34 11.22 3.71
N LYS A 46 -15.06 11.28 4.10
CA LYS A 46 -13.96 11.35 3.16
C LYS A 46 -13.10 10.11 3.34
N GLN A 47 -12.70 9.51 2.24
CA GLN A 47 -11.86 8.34 2.20
C GLN A 47 -10.63 8.48 3.10
N GLU A 48 -9.99 9.64 3.06
CA GLU A 48 -8.81 9.94 3.88
C GLU A 48 -9.04 9.81 5.39
N PHE A 49 -10.23 10.13 5.90
CA PHE A 49 -10.54 10.02 7.33
C PHE A 49 -10.86 8.60 7.78
N PHE A 50 -11.29 7.74 6.87
CA PHE A 50 -11.57 6.33 7.15
C PHE A 50 -10.34 5.44 7.00
N SER A 51 -9.33 5.90 6.28
CA SER A 51 -8.05 5.21 6.14
C SER A 51 -7.27 5.15 7.44
N TRP A 52 -6.36 4.18 7.59
CA TRP A 52 -5.51 4.13 8.79
C TRP A 52 -4.62 5.38 8.96
N PRO A 53 -4.12 6.07 7.90
CA PRO A 53 -3.46 7.37 8.08
C PRO A 53 -4.39 8.45 8.63
N GLY A 54 -5.63 8.48 8.19
CA GLY A 54 -6.63 9.41 8.73
C GLY A 54 -6.95 9.13 10.20
N GLN A 55 -7.08 7.86 10.57
CA GLN A 55 -7.23 7.43 11.97
C GLN A 55 -5.98 7.80 12.81
N LEU A 56 -4.79 7.67 12.24
CA LEU A 56 -3.55 8.10 12.88
C LEU A 56 -3.57 9.60 13.17
N HIS A 57 -3.97 10.43 12.21
CA HIS A 57 -4.15 11.88 12.40
C HIS A 57 -5.13 12.19 13.53
N GLN A 58 -6.32 11.57 13.51
CA GLN A 58 -7.37 11.81 14.50
C GLN A 58 -6.93 11.47 15.94
N LYS A 59 -6.19 10.36 16.09
CA LYS A 59 -5.73 9.88 17.41
C LYS A 59 -4.56 10.68 17.97
N THR A 60 -3.72 11.21 17.10
CA THR A 60 -2.45 11.82 17.51
C THR A 60 -2.47 13.35 17.47
N GLY A 61 -3.34 13.93 16.65
CA GLY A 61 -3.34 15.37 16.35
C GLY A 61 -2.13 15.80 15.51
N VAL A 62 -1.22 14.89 15.13
CA VAL A 62 -0.09 15.19 14.25
C VAL A 62 -0.63 15.29 12.81
N GLU A 63 -0.10 16.24 12.03
CA GLU A 63 -0.45 16.33 10.61
C GLU A 63 0.00 15.06 9.87
N VAL A 64 -0.93 14.42 9.15
CA VAL A 64 -0.65 13.22 8.35
C VAL A 64 -1.00 13.50 6.89
N ILE A 65 0.01 13.43 6.02
CA ILE A 65 -0.14 13.61 4.58
C ILE A 65 -0.12 12.22 3.94
N ASN A 66 -1.25 11.82 3.38
CA ASN A 66 -1.43 10.51 2.78
C ASN A 66 -1.12 10.55 1.28
N HIS A 67 -0.05 9.86 0.86
CA HIS A 67 0.37 9.65 -0.52
C HIS A 67 -0.02 8.25 -1.04
N GLY A 68 -0.82 7.51 -0.30
CA GLY A 68 -1.29 6.19 -0.72
C GLY A 68 -2.14 6.29 -1.98
N GLN A 69 -1.98 5.31 -2.86
CA GLN A 69 -2.70 5.25 -4.12
C GLN A 69 -3.04 3.81 -4.51
N SER A 70 -4.30 3.57 -4.85
CA SER A 70 -4.79 2.25 -5.24
C SER A 70 -4.07 1.71 -6.47
N GLY A 71 -3.70 0.43 -6.42
CA GLY A 71 -3.12 -0.27 -7.55
C GLY A 71 -1.63 -0.04 -7.77
N PHE A 72 -0.98 0.86 -7.04
CA PHE A 72 0.43 1.16 -7.23
C PHE A 72 1.38 0.08 -6.70
N GLY A 73 2.54 -0.01 -7.37
CA GLY A 73 3.67 -0.83 -6.94
C GLY A 73 4.72 -0.01 -6.18
N ASP A 74 5.74 -0.70 -5.67
CA ASP A 74 6.82 -0.09 -4.89
C ASP A 74 7.58 0.98 -5.68
N GLU A 75 7.73 0.81 -7.00
CA GLU A 75 8.42 1.78 -7.86
C GLU A 75 7.74 3.16 -7.82
N LYS A 76 6.40 3.20 -7.75
CA LYS A 76 5.67 4.48 -7.58
C LYS A 76 5.88 5.06 -6.19
N ILE A 77 5.91 4.22 -5.16
CA ILE A 77 6.19 4.65 -3.79
C ILE A 77 7.55 5.35 -3.74
N TYR A 78 8.60 4.71 -4.28
CA TYR A 78 9.94 5.29 -4.33
C TYR A 78 9.97 6.60 -5.13
N ARG A 79 9.39 6.60 -6.33
CA ARG A 79 9.35 7.79 -7.20
C ARG A 79 8.58 8.94 -6.56
N SER A 80 7.46 8.67 -5.89
CA SER A 80 6.69 9.70 -5.18
C SER A 80 7.50 10.31 -4.04
N PHE A 81 8.22 9.50 -3.30
CA PHE A 81 9.11 9.95 -2.24
C PHE A 81 10.27 10.79 -2.80
N TYR A 82 10.98 10.31 -3.85
CA TYR A 82 12.07 11.07 -4.45
C TYR A 82 11.61 12.42 -4.99
N LYS A 83 10.42 12.51 -5.54
CA LYS A 83 9.85 13.77 -6.02
C LYS A 83 9.67 14.80 -4.90
N LEU A 84 9.36 14.39 -3.69
CA LEU A 84 9.31 15.31 -2.54
C LEU A 84 10.69 15.85 -2.18
N LEU A 85 11.75 15.07 -2.37
CA LEU A 85 13.12 15.50 -2.08
C LEU A 85 13.65 16.53 -3.09
N GLU A 86 13.01 16.72 -4.24
CA GLU A 86 13.35 17.77 -5.20
C GLU A 86 13.04 19.17 -4.66
N ASP A 87 12.08 19.30 -3.74
CA ASP A 87 11.81 20.56 -3.03
C ASP A 87 12.86 20.78 -1.94
N LYS A 88 13.67 21.82 -2.11
CA LYS A 88 14.73 22.17 -1.15
C LYS A 88 14.19 22.50 0.24
N ASN A 89 13.02 23.12 0.35
CA ASN A 89 12.42 23.47 1.64
C ASN A 89 11.97 22.20 2.36
N PHE A 90 11.36 21.27 1.62
CA PHE A 90 10.99 19.96 2.12
C PHE A 90 12.22 19.19 2.60
N TYR A 91 13.26 19.11 1.77
CA TYR A 91 14.52 18.43 2.10
C TYR A 91 15.19 19.00 3.36
N ASN A 92 15.24 20.33 3.51
CA ASN A 92 15.84 20.99 4.66
C ASN A 92 15.11 20.73 5.99
N SER A 93 13.85 20.30 5.93
CA SER A 93 13.03 20.00 7.12
C SER A 93 12.78 18.50 7.31
N ILE A 94 13.43 17.64 6.53
CA ILE A 94 13.16 16.21 6.47
C ILE A 94 13.35 15.49 7.81
N ASN A 95 14.28 15.94 8.64
CA ASN A 95 14.56 15.39 9.96
C ASN A 95 13.44 15.64 10.99
N LYS A 96 12.49 16.55 10.69
CA LYS A 96 11.30 16.81 11.49
C LYS A 96 10.06 16.04 11.00
N LYS A 97 10.25 15.17 10.03
CA LYS A 97 9.19 14.39 9.41
C LYS A 97 9.39 12.91 9.70
N LEU A 98 8.28 12.18 9.77
CA LEU A 98 8.27 10.72 9.82
C LEU A 98 7.64 10.20 8.53
N PHE A 99 8.29 9.23 7.91
CA PHE A 99 7.84 8.60 6.69
C PHE A 99 7.41 7.17 6.99
N ILE A 100 6.21 6.79 6.56
CA ILE A 100 5.69 5.43 6.76
C ILE A 100 5.42 4.82 5.38
N PHE A 101 6.11 3.74 5.06
CA PHE A 101 6.02 3.06 3.78
C PHE A 101 5.30 1.73 3.92
N GLU A 102 4.15 1.60 3.27
CA GLU A 102 3.48 0.33 3.03
C GLU A 102 3.95 -0.20 1.69
N PHE A 103 4.76 -1.26 1.68
CA PHE A 103 5.18 -1.89 0.45
C PHE A 103 4.03 -2.65 -0.21
N ALA A 104 4.00 -2.58 -1.54
CA ALA A 104 2.97 -3.21 -2.33
C ALA A 104 3.10 -4.74 -2.33
N GLU A 105 1.99 -5.40 -2.60
CA GLU A 105 1.99 -6.82 -2.90
C GLU A 105 2.79 -7.11 -4.17
N MET A 106 3.30 -8.34 -4.27
CA MET A 106 3.98 -8.81 -5.49
C MET A 106 3.05 -8.75 -6.70
N GLY A 107 3.65 -8.59 -7.87
CA GLY A 107 2.91 -8.65 -9.12
C GLY A 107 2.56 -7.29 -9.72
N ARG A 108 3.02 -6.20 -9.12
CA ARG A 108 2.83 -4.85 -9.66
C ARG A 108 4.12 -4.32 -10.24
N LYS A 109 4.12 -3.96 -11.52
CA LYS A 109 5.29 -3.46 -12.23
C LYS A 109 4.96 -2.19 -13.01
N GLU A 110 5.78 -1.15 -12.85
CA GLU A 110 5.63 0.09 -13.61
C GLU A 110 6.44 0.07 -14.92
N TYR A 111 5.85 0.66 -15.94
CA TYR A 111 6.50 0.95 -17.23
C TYR A 111 6.16 2.36 -17.67
N PHE A 112 7.17 3.09 -18.13
CA PHE A 112 6.93 4.36 -18.77
C PHE A 112 6.34 4.16 -20.16
N CYS A 113 5.20 4.79 -20.43
CA CYS A 113 4.49 4.73 -21.69
C CYS A 113 4.63 6.06 -22.44
N ASN A 114 5.39 6.05 -23.52
CA ASN A 114 5.65 7.26 -24.31
C ASN A 114 4.38 7.87 -24.91
N SER A 115 3.37 7.05 -25.24
CA SER A 115 2.14 7.53 -25.89
C SER A 115 1.28 8.41 -24.99
N ILE A 116 1.35 8.21 -23.67
CA ILE A 116 0.64 9.03 -22.69
C ILE A 116 1.59 9.91 -21.85
N ASN A 117 2.91 9.79 -22.08
CA ASN A 117 3.96 10.49 -21.35
C ASN A 117 3.85 10.29 -19.83
N ASP A 118 3.50 9.09 -19.38
CA ASP A 118 3.33 8.72 -17.98
C ASP A 118 3.60 7.24 -17.76
N TYR A 119 3.62 6.83 -16.49
CA TYR A 119 3.82 5.45 -16.08
C TYR A 119 2.50 4.66 -16.09
N ILE A 120 2.59 3.43 -16.58
CA ILE A 120 1.53 2.43 -16.53
C ILE A 120 1.91 1.40 -15.50
N ILE A 121 0.97 1.02 -14.66
CA ILE A 121 1.14 -0.04 -13.69
C ILE A 121 0.52 -1.31 -14.24
N LEU A 122 1.33 -2.34 -14.35
CA LEU A 122 0.90 -3.67 -14.69
C LEU A 122 0.66 -4.44 -13.40
N ASN A 123 -0.60 -4.79 -13.15
CA ASN A 123 -0.98 -5.63 -12.03
C ASN A 123 -1.16 -7.06 -12.52
N TYR A 124 -0.49 -7.99 -11.86
CA TYR A 124 -0.75 -9.41 -12.03
C TYR A 124 -1.80 -9.85 -11.01
N TRP A 125 -2.97 -10.17 -11.49
CA TRP A 125 -4.04 -10.78 -10.71
C TRP A 125 -4.23 -12.20 -11.23
N GLY A 126 -3.63 -13.18 -10.56
CA GLY A 126 -3.95 -14.58 -10.84
C GLY A 126 -5.25 -14.94 -10.14
N LYS A 127 -6.27 -15.37 -10.87
CA LYS A 127 -7.45 -16.01 -10.28
C LYS A 127 -7.17 -17.51 -10.18
N ASN A 128 -7.22 -18.06 -8.97
CA ASN A 128 -7.44 -19.49 -8.83
C ASN A 128 -8.95 -19.78 -8.97
N GLU A 129 -9.34 -21.06 -9.09
CA GLU A 129 -10.72 -21.52 -9.21
C GLU A 129 -11.63 -21.07 -8.06
N GLN A 130 -11.06 -20.57 -6.96
CA GLN A 130 -11.74 -20.11 -5.75
C GLN A 130 -11.74 -18.58 -5.60
N GLY A 131 -11.22 -17.83 -6.61
CA GLY A 131 -11.16 -16.37 -6.57
C GLY A 131 -10.07 -15.78 -5.66
N HIS A 132 -9.18 -16.59 -5.12
CA HIS A 132 -8.08 -16.13 -4.28
C HIS A 132 -6.81 -15.85 -5.07
N PHE A 133 -6.18 -14.71 -4.81
CA PHE A 133 -5.10 -14.12 -5.62
C PHE A 133 -3.69 -14.67 -5.37
N HIS A 134 -3.50 -15.76 -4.62
CA HIS A 134 -2.18 -16.08 -4.05
C HIS A 134 -1.55 -17.39 -4.49
N ASP A 135 -2.09 -18.10 -5.45
CA ASP A 135 -1.48 -19.35 -5.92
C ASP A 135 -0.64 -19.11 -7.18
N TYR A 136 0.53 -18.49 -6.98
CA TYR A 136 1.51 -18.22 -8.05
C TYR A 136 2.08 -19.50 -8.69
N GLU A 137 1.84 -20.67 -8.11
CA GLU A 137 2.33 -21.94 -8.62
C GLU A 137 1.45 -22.51 -9.74
N LYS A 138 0.21 -22.04 -9.86
CA LYS A 138 -0.72 -22.49 -10.89
C LYS A 138 -0.98 -21.38 -11.92
N TYR A 139 0.07 -21.02 -12.62
CA TYR A 139 -0.01 -20.07 -13.72
C TYR A 139 -0.78 -20.71 -14.89
N ASP A 140 -2.00 -20.23 -15.15
CA ASP A 140 -2.77 -20.54 -16.35
C ASP A 140 -2.86 -19.28 -17.22
N GLU A 141 -2.30 -19.35 -18.44
CA GLU A 141 -2.31 -18.25 -19.40
C GLU A 141 -3.73 -17.84 -19.84
N ASN A 142 -4.74 -18.66 -19.60
CA ASN A 142 -6.14 -18.39 -19.93
C ASN A 142 -6.89 -17.63 -18.81
N ASN A 143 -6.32 -17.55 -17.61
CA ASN A 143 -6.93 -16.93 -16.43
C ASN A 143 -6.27 -15.60 -16.03
N LEU A 144 -5.53 -14.95 -16.94
CA LEU A 144 -4.93 -13.64 -16.71
C LEU A 144 -5.99 -12.55 -16.86
N ASP A 145 -6.58 -12.12 -15.76
CA ASP A 145 -7.32 -10.86 -15.70
C ASP A 145 -6.35 -9.71 -15.48
N PHE A 146 -6.19 -8.92 -16.53
CA PHE A 146 -5.29 -7.77 -16.52
C PHE A 146 -6.01 -6.54 -16.00
N ALA A 147 -5.80 -6.18 -14.73
CA ALA A 147 -6.19 -4.88 -14.26
C ALA A 147 -5.05 -3.89 -14.54
N PHE A 148 -5.23 -3.03 -15.50
CA PHE A 148 -4.40 -1.85 -15.68
C PHE A 148 -4.95 -0.76 -14.77
N THR A 149 -4.21 -0.40 -13.74
CA THR A 149 -4.51 0.81 -12.98
C THR A 149 -3.63 1.92 -13.52
N ASN A 150 -4.25 2.87 -14.16
CA ASN A 150 -3.65 4.16 -14.44
C ASN A 150 -4.29 5.20 -13.51
N ASP A 151 -3.50 6.15 -13.02
CA ASP A 151 -4.02 7.35 -12.42
C ASP A 151 -4.99 8.04 -13.40
N PHE A 152 -6.27 7.80 -13.25
CA PHE A 152 -7.39 8.50 -13.89
C PHE A 152 -7.49 8.49 -15.41
N TYR A 153 -6.51 8.07 -16.19
CA TYR A 153 -6.54 8.22 -17.63
C TYR A 153 -6.54 6.91 -18.41
N ASN A 154 -7.72 6.60 -18.94
CA ASN A 154 -7.90 5.77 -20.12
C ASN A 154 -7.58 4.28 -19.99
N HIS A 155 -8.28 3.55 -19.13
CA HIS A 155 -8.50 2.12 -19.30
C HIS A 155 -8.69 1.74 -20.78
N ASN A 156 -9.43 2.59 -21.53
CA ASN A 156 -9.73 2.37 -22.94
C ASN A 156 -8.52 2.47 -23.86
N VAL A 157 -7.56 3.37 -23.61
CA VAL A 157 -6.37 3.52 -24.46
C VAL A 157 -5.42 2.33 -24.27
N ILE A 158 -5.24 1.88 -23.03
CA ILE A 158 -4.34 0.76 -22.71
C ILE A 158 -4.94 -0.57 -23.14
N LEU A 159 -6.21 -0.81 -22.88
CA LEU A 159 -6.93 -2.02 -23.30
C LEU A 159 -7.01 -2.16 -24.82
N ASN A 160 -7.00 -1.06 -25.56
CA ASN A 160 -7.02 -1.06 -27.02
C ASN A 160 -5.61 -1.05 -27.66
N SER A 161 -4.54 -0.92 -26.87
CA SER A 161 -3.18 -0.98 -27.36
C SER A 161 -2.67 -2.41 -27.46
N ASN A 162 -2.62 -2.96 -28.68
CA ASN A 162 -2.02 -4.27 -28.92
C ASN A 162 -0.53 -4.32 -28.55
N GLU A 163 0.19 -3.20 -28.65
CA GLU A 163 1.59 -3.12 -28.26
C GLU A 163 1.76 -3.34 -26.75
N LEU A 164 0.94 -2.68 -25.94
CA LEU A 164 1.01 -2.79 -24.48
C LEU A 164 0.56 -4.18 -24.00
N LYS A 165 -0.51 -4.72 -24.58
CA LYS A 165 -0.94 -6.11 -24.33
C LYS A 165 0.16 -7.10 -24.65
N ASN A 166 0.83 -6.95 -25.79
CA ASN A 166 1.92 -7.84 -26.21
C ASN A 166 3.16 -7.70 -25.31
N LYS A 167 3.55 -6.49 -24.93
CA LYS A 167 4.65 -6.27 -23.97
C LYS A 167 4.36 -6.92 -22.63
N TYR A 168 3.16 -6.72 -22.14
CA TYR A 168 2.68 -7.28 -20.89
C TYR A 168 2.65 -8.82 -20.90
N PHE A 169 1.98 -9.38 -21.89
CA PHE A 169 1.91 -10.83 -22.10
C PHE A 169 3.30 -11.47 -22.23
N ASN A 170 4.17 -10.87 -23.04
CA ASN A 170 5.53 -11.36 -23.20
C ASN A 170 6.36 -11.25 -21.92
N PHE A 171 6.15 -10.20 -21.10
CA PHE A 171 6.81 -10.09 -19.81
C PHE A 171 6.41 -11.25 -18.89
N PHE A 172 5.13 -11.45 -18.68
CA PHE A 172 4.67 -12.53 -17.78
C PHE A 172 5.01 -13.91 -18.34
N LYS A 173 4.81 -14.17 -19.62
CA LYS A 173 5.09 -15.47 -20.22
C LYS A 173 6.57 -15.83 -20.28
N LYS A 174 7.46 -14.84 -20.50
CA LYS A 174 8.88 -15.09 -20.79
C LYS A 174 9.83 -14.68 -19.67
N SER A 175 9.45 -13.72 -18.87
CA SER A 175 10.35 -13.05 -17.93
C SER A 175 9.88 -13.10 -16.48
N TRP A 176 8.62 -13.50 -16.26
CA TRP A 176 8.07 -13.59 -14.92
C TRP A 176 8.48 -14.89 -14.24
N SER A 177 9.08 -14.74 -13.07
CA SER A 177 9.25 -15.80 -12.09
C SER A 177 8.90 -15.20 -10.72
N PRO A 178 7.91 -15.71 -10.00
CA PRO A 178 7.54 -15.19 -8.68
C PRO A 178 8.75 -15.08 -7.76
N HIS A 179 9.60 -16.10 -7.74
CA HIS A 179 10.79 -16.13 -6.90
C HIS A 179 11.82 -15.06 -7.28
N ILE A 180 12.16 -14.94 -8.58
CA ILE A 180 13.11 -13.92 -9.06
C ILE A 180 12.56 -12.52 -8.85
N TYR A 181 11.27 -12.33 -9.11
CA TYR A 181 10.64 -11.03 -8.94
C TYR A 181 10.59 -10.61 -7.47
N GLN A 182 10.31 -11.53 -6.57
CA GLN A 182 10.36 -11.28 -5.13
C GLN A 182 11.77 -10.94 -4.66
N GLN A 183 12.80 -11.63 -5.16
CA GLN A 183 14.19 -11.26 -4.88
C GLN A 183 14.48 -9.83 -5.34
N LYS A 184 14.04 -9.47 -6.55
CA LYS A 184 14.24 -8.12 -7.08
C LYS A 184 13.55 -7.06 -6.22
N ILE A 185 12.28 -7.24 -5.87
CA ILE A 185 11.55 -6.32 -4.99
C ILE A 185 12.28 -6.15 -3.66
N SER A 186 12.73 -7.25 -3.08
CA SER A 186 13.47 -7.20 -1.83
C SER A 186 14.78 -6.44 -1.95
N MET A 187 15.52 -6.63 -3.06
CA MET A 187 16.75 -5.87 -3.31
C MET A 187 16.49 -4.39 -3.52
N ASP A 188 15.44 -4.03 -4.27
CA ASP A 188 15.03 -2.64 -4.50
C ASP A 188 14.62 -1.98 -3.17
N ALA A 189 13.87 -2.69 -2.32
CA ALA A 189 13.49 -2.21 -0.98
C ALA A 189 14.69 -2.05 -0.05
N ILE A 190 15.66 -2.98 -0.06
CA ILE A 190 16.91 -2.85 0.69
C ILE A 190 17.69 -1.61 0.23
N GLY A 191 17.82 -1.40 -1.08
CA GLY A 191 18.47 -0.23 -1.64
C GLY A 191 17.78 1.07 -1.19
N PHE A 192 16.46 1.11 -1.23
CA PHE A 192 15.66 2.23 -0.77
C PHE A 192 15.84 2.49 0.73
N ILE A 193 15.78 1.46 1.56
CA ILE A 193 16.00 1.59 3.02
C ILE A 193 17.42 2.07 3.32
N SER A 194 18.43 1.53 2.61
CA SER A 194 19.81 1.99 2.76
C SER A 194 19.97 3.47 2.40
N PHE A 195 19.23 3.95 1.41
CA PHE A 195 19.18 5.36 1.07
C PHE A 195 18.55 6.20 2.20
N LEU A 196 17.42 5.77 2.79
CA LEU A 196 16.81 6.44 3.93
C LEU A 196 17.75 6.52 5.13
N GLU A 197 18.46 5.43 5.44
CA GLU A 197 19.45 5.40 6.52
C GLU A 197 20.64 6.34 6.26
N THR A 198 21.14 6.36 5.02
CA THR A 198 22.25 7.25 4.63
C THR A 198 21.90 8.72 4.83
N LEU A 199 20.65 9.09 4.58
CA LEU A 199 20.15 10.45 4.81
C LEU A 199 19.66 10.70 6.24
N SER A 200 19.76 9.73 7.13
CA SER A 200 19.24 9.79 8.51
C SER A 200 17.75 10.18 8.57
N ILE A 201 16.97 9.67 7.65
CA ILE A 201 15.52 9.92 7.56
C ILE A 201 14.79 9.08 8.61
N ASN A 202 13.82 9.68 9.30
CA ASN A 202 12.96 8.94 10.21
C ASN A 202 11.91 8.19 9.41
N TYR A 203 11.87 6.86 9.53
CA TYR A 203 10.91 6.04 8.78
C TYR A 203 10.41 4.83 9.56
N LEU A 204 9.23 4.36 9.19
CA LEU A 204 8.68 3.04 9.54
C LEU A 204 8.28 2.29 8.28
N ILE A 205 8.24 0.97 8.39
CA ILE A 205 7.82 0.07 7.32
C ILE A 205 6.56 -0.67 7.74
N VAL A 206 5.60 -0.72 6.84
CA VAL A 206 4.39 -1.53 6.94
C VAL A 206 4.41 -2.54 5.80
N ASN A 207 4.05 -3.78 6.05
CA ASN A 207 4.04 -4.86 5.06
C ASN A 207 5.40 -5.05 4.37
N SER A 208 6.42 -5.40 5.14
CA SER A 208 7.75 -5.62 4.58
C SER A 208 7.77 -6.76 3.55
N PRO A 209 8.37 -6.56 2.38
CA PRO A 209 8.53 -7.62 1.39
C PRO A 209 9.53 -8.70 1.83
N PHE A 210 10.28 -8.45 2.92
CA PHE A 210 11.37 -9.33 3.37
C PHE A 210 10.92 -10.60 4.06
N PHE A 211 9.72 -10.63 4.65
CA PHE A 211 9.26 -11.78 5.45
C PHE A 211 9.23 -13.12 4.71
N ARG A 212 9.25 -13.10 3.39
CA ARG A 212 9.11 -14.32 2.59
C ARG A 212 10.42 -14.89 2.05
N LEU A 213 11.54 -14.13 2.11
CA LEU A 213 12.77 -14.51 1.41
C LEU A 213 14.04 -14.58 2.23
N TYR A 214 14.12 -13.88 3.34
CA TYR A 214 15.35 -13.79 4.09
C TYR A 214 15.25 -14.47 5.44
N ASP A 215 16.36 -15.12 5.83
CA ASP A 215 16.55 -15.56 7.19
C ASP A 215 16.34 -14.39 8.15
N MET A 216 15.50 -14.60 9.16
CA MET A 216 15.17 -13.61 10.18
C MET A 216 16.42 -13.05 10.88
N ASN A 217 17.48 -13.84 10.98
CA ASN A 217 18.74 -13.39 11.58
C ASN A 217 19.43 -12.33 10.74
N THR A 218 19.46 -12.48 9.41
CA THR A 218 20.00 -11.47 8.49
C THR A 218 19.17 -10.20 8.55
N TYR A 219 17.86 -10.35 8.60
CA TYR A 219 16.91 -9.26 8.72
C TYR A 219 17.09 -8.44 10.00
N ILE A 220 17.21 -9.11 11.14
CA ILE A 220 17.48 -8.49 12.44
C ILE A 220 18.85 -7.78 12.44
N SER A 221 19.88 -8.37 11.82
CA SER A 221 21.22 -7.78 11.78
C SER A 221 21.29 -6.46 11.03
N TRP A 222 20.35 -6.19 10.14
CA TRP A 222 20.25 -4.91 9.42
C TRP A 222 19.44 -3.85 10.18
N GLY A 223 18.88 -4.17 11.35
CA GLY A 223 18.07 -3.24 12.15
C GLY A 223 16.70 -2.89 11.54
N ILE A 224 16.33 -3.55 10.44
CA ILE A 224 15.08 -3.23 9.72
C ILE A 224 13.87 -3.58 10.57
N THR A 225 13.92 -4.68 11.33
CA THR A 225 12.84 -5.11 12.23
C THR A 225 12.50 -4.11 13.31
N GLU A 226 13.47 -3.27 13.72
CA GLU A 226 13.23 -2.23 14.72
C GLU A 226 12.32 -1.11 14.20
N LYS A 227 12.25 -0.95 12.89
CA LYS A 227 11.44 0.07 12.20
C LYS A 227 10.22 -0.49 11.48
N GLU A 228 9.94 -1.77 11.65
CA GLU A 228 8.79 -2.42 11.05
C GLU A 228 7.60 -2.47 12.02
N VAL A 229 6.41 -2.19 11.48
CA VAL A 229 5.15 -2.34 12.22
C VAL A 229 4.81 -3.82 12.35
N GLU A 230 4.76 -4.32 13.56
CA GLU A 230 4.44 -5.71 13.87
C GLU A 230 2.93 -5.85 14.09
N PHE A 231 2.25 -6.47 13.13
CA PHE A 231 0.86 -6.88 13.29
C PHE A 231 0.82 -8.26 13.98
N ARG A 232 -0.10 -8.47 14.88
CA ARG A 232 -0.29 -9.65 15.75
C ARG A 232 0.68 -10.82 15.58
N ASN A 233 1.35 -11.19 16.66
CA ASN A 233 2.34 -12.29 16.76
C ASN A 233 3.63 -12.09 15.95
N GLY A 234 3.92 -10.85 15.50
CA GLY A 234 5.21 -10.52 14.91
C GLY A 234 5.49 -11.10 13.53
N LYS A 235 4.49 -11.64 12.83
CA LYS A 235 4.69 -12.33 11.54
C LYS A 235 3.57 -12.14 10.51
N GLY A 236 2.64 -11.22 10.75
CA GLY A 236 1.51 -10.99 9.84
C GLY A 236 1.67 -9.71 9.05
N ASP A 237 1.30 -9.74 7.77
CA ASP A 237 1.02 -8.52 7.03
C ASP A 237 -0.30 -7.88 7.52
N MET A 238 -0.50 -6.64 7.17
CA MET A 238 -1.67 -5.85 7.54
C MET A 238 -2.97 -6.49 7.06
N LEU A 239 -3.00 -6.92 5.80
CA LEU A 239 -4.18 -7.54 5.18
C LEU A 239 -4.51 -8.89 5.83
N GLY A 240 -3.50 -9.71 6.07
CA GLY A 240 -3.67 -10.99 6.77
C GLY A 240 -4.22 -10.80 8.19
N MET A 241 -3.80 -9.76 8.90
CA MET A 241 -4.35 -9.40 10.21
C MET A 241 -5.84 -9.02 10.09
N VAL A 242 -6.18 -8.10 9.19
CA VAL A 242 -7.55 -7.62 8.98
C VAL A 242 -8.49 -8.76 8.59
N THR A 243 -8.09 -9.61 7.68
CA THR A 243 -8.89 -10.77 7.23
C THR A 243 -9.09 -11.79 8.34
N LYS A 244 -8.03 -12.13 9.07
CA LYS A 244 -8.10 -13.10 10.17
C LYS A 244 -8.98 -12.64 11.31
N GLU A 245 -9.00 -11.35 11.60
CA GLU A 245 -9.79 -10.75 12.67
C GLU A 245 -11.22 -10.41 12.23
N LYS A 246 -11.57 -10.66 10.95
CA LYS A 246 -12.85 -10.29 10.36
C LYS A 246 -13.13 -8.79 10.46
N LEU A 247 -12.19 -8.00 10.02
CA LEU A 247 -12.20 -6.53 10.07
C LEU A 247 -12.17 -5.91 8.66
N THR A 248 -12.55 -6.67 7.63
CA THR A 248 -12.73 -6.13 6.28
C THR A 248 -14.05 -5.37 6.17
N ILE A 249 -14.19 -4.54 5.15
CA ILE A 249 -15.48 -3.88 4.86
C ILE A 249 -16.57 -4.94 4.66
N SER A 250 -16.24 -6.05 4.01
CA SER A 250 -17.18 -7.18 3.83
C SER A 250 -17.64 -7.76 5.17
N ASP A 251 -16.75 -7.89 6.13
CA ASP A 251 -17.10 -8.39 7.46
C ASP A 251 -17.98 -7.38 8.24
N GLU A 252 -17.59 -6.11 8.24
CA GLU A 252 -18.31 -5.04 8.94
C GLU A 252 -19.71 -4.78 8.36
N THR A 253 -19.90 -5.05 7.07
CA THR A 253 -21.19 -4.92 6.38
C THR A 253 -21.97 -6.22 6.31
N ASN A 254 -21.56 -7.27 7.06
CA ASN A 254 -22.17 -8.60 7.04
C ASN A 254 -22.31 -9.20 5.63
N GLY A 255 -21.36 -8.90 4.75
CA GLY A 255 -21.32 -9.36 3.38
C GLY A 255 -22.25 -8.61 2.41
N GLU A 256 -22.95 -7.57 2.86
CA GLU A 256 -23.77 -6.74 1.96
C GLU A 256 -22.93 -5.97 0.95
N TYR A 257 -21.69 -5.59 1.35
CA TYR A 257 -20.71 -5.01 0.46
C TYR A 257 -19.45 -5.88 0.42
N GLN A 258 -19.21 -6.51 -0.73
CA GLN A 258 -18.09 -7.42 -0.95
C GLN A 258 -16.81 -6.62 -1.26
N ASP A 259 -16.03 -6.33 -0.23
CA ASP A 259 -14.75 -5.62 -0.34
C ASP A 259 -13.76 -6.17 0.70
N GLY A 260 -12.58 -6.54 0.25
CA GLY A 260 -11.53 -7.12 1.08
C GLY A 260 -10.62 -6.09 1.79
N HIS A 261 -10.82 -4.79 1.54
CA HIS A 261 -10.06 -3.77 2.26
C HIS A 261 -10.47 -3.71 3.74
N ALA A 262 -9.58 -3.13 4.55
CA ALA A 262 -9.87 -2.89 5.96
C ALA A 262 -11.12 -2.00 6.10
N GLY A 263 -12.07 -2.44 6.90
CA GLY A 263 -13.21 -1.63 7.31
C GLY A 263 -12.79 -0.49 8.25
N TYR A 264 -13.75 0.25 8.77
CA TYR A 264 -13.44 1.34 9.70
C TYR A 264 -12.68 0.85 10.95
N GLU A 265 -13.17 -0.20 11.57
CA GLU A 265 -12.53 -0.78 12.75
C GLU A 265 -11.18 -1.41 12.42
N GLY A 266 -11.06 -2.02 11.23
CA GLY A 266 -9.80 -2.54 10.74
C GLY A 266 -8.74 -1.44 10.60
N ASN A 267 -9.08 -0.32 10.00
CA ASN A 267 -8.20 0.85 9.87
C ASN A 267 -7.87 1.47 11.25
N ASN A 268 -8.83 1.48 12.16
CA ASN A 268 -8.66 1.94 13.53
C ASN A 268 -7.59 1.12 14.26
N ILE A 269 -7.66 -0.20 14.18
CA ILE A 269 -6.69 -1.13 14.78
C ILE A 269 -5.32 -1.02 14.10
N ILE A 270 -5.26 -0.89 12.77
CA ILE A 270 -3.99 -0.67 12.06
C ILE A 270 -3.30 0.58 12.60
N SER A 271 -4.04 1.67 12.75
CA SER A 271 -3.48 2.93 13.27
C SER A 271 -2.91 2.78 14.69
N ASP A 272 -3.53 1.95 15.55
CA ASP A 272 -3.03 1.66 16.90
C ASP A 272 -1.68 0.92 16.87
N TYR A 273 -1.53 -0.05 15.97
CA TYR A 273 -0.23 -0.73 15.79
C TYR A 273 0.85 0.25 15.32
N VAL A 274 0.50 1.14 14.39
CA VAL A 274 1.41 2.17 13.89
C VAL A 274 1.81 3.14 15.01
N ILE A 275 0.86 3.65 15.80
CA ILE A 275 1.11 4.54 16.95
C ILE A 275 2.03 3.84 17.96
N LYS A 276 1.72 2.59 18.32
CA LYS A 276 2.55 1.81 19.23
C LYS A 276 3.99 1.69 18.72
N LYS A 277 4.16 1.48 17.42
CA LYS A 277 5.50 1.41 16.80
C LYS A 277 6.20 2.76 16.79
N ILE A 278 5.50 3.85 16.45
CA ILE A 278 6.03 5.22 16.53
C ILE A 278 6.56 5.48 17.93
N ASN A 279 5.77 5.18 18.96
CA ASN A 279 6.16 5.42 20.35
C ASN A 279 7.36 4.57 20.76
N LYS A 280 7.39 3.29 20.37
CA LYS A 280 8.51 2.40 20.68
C LYS A 280 9.82 2.88 20.02
N THR A 281 9.76 3.38 18.78
CA THR A 281 10.94 3.70 17.99
C THR A 281 11.42 5.15 18.21
N TYR A 282 10.49 6.09 18.34
CA TYR A 282 10.79 7.53 18.35
C TYR A 282 10.38 8.24 19.63
N ASN A 283 9.56 7.62 20.48
CA ASN A 283 9.04 8.19 21.73
C ASN A 283 8.31 9.54 21.53
N LEU A 284 7.42 9.60 20.52
CA LEU A 284 6.85 10.85 20.00
C LEU A 284 5.45 11.19 20.49
N ILE A 285 4.64 10.21 20.80
CA ILE A 285 3.20 10.40 21.08
C ILE A 285 2.94 10.08 22.54
N LYS A 286 2.42 11.07 23.25
CA LYS A 286 2.05 10.93 24.69
C LYS A 286 0.63 10.45 24.83
#